data_d8afaac8588fdcd05251cc819eff25c2
#
_entry.id   d8afaac8588fdcd05251cc819eff25c2
#
_cell.length_a   1.000
_cell.length_b   1.000
_cell.length_c   1.000
_cell.angle_alpha   90.00
_cell.angle_beta   90.00
_cell.angle_gamma   90.00
#
_symmetry.space_group_name_H-M   'P 1'
#
loop_
_entity.id
_entity.type
_entity.pdbx_description
1 polymer ?
#
loop_
_entity_poly.entity_id
_entity_poly.type
_entity_poly.pdbx_seq_one_letter_code
_entity_poly.pdbx_strand_id
1 'polypeptide(L)'
;MRFETRAIFPFPVGNDKLSKRTEVLLARTASFRAVDLLRALRDAASVLIGFHKALLAIVCLVVVPDFACSQEPSPNTSNSGKVTSEQIQQWISELKSDNYSARESASRKISRHLVEALPLVVEAAEKENEIGGEQLLQFLGFVGQDALSPEGRMAFDTLKRIAEERTTNRAVVAQKILENISIQMRELAMDRLKRAGVSCEDRYLSVLTRMKEIKSALVIDQRFVGTAADLELLPWLFDVHFVKLEGPAITREVLALVAKMPKLNSLQIIETSLKSSDIACLTEAPDLELLEILYTPIDDSSIDILEQLPVFGDLQLFGTLLTAKGVTEVVDRIDTANVFVGRGGFLGITCEPSSLIIREVIPEGPAALAGIRTLDKLVSVDGVPISNFDELRRELAKSASGEKVLVEYERPMVTFRRDPTSDAPGMRQVEYTPFRVEVTLGWRPSDVPR
;
A
#
# COMPACT_ATOMS: atom_id res chain seq x y z
N MET A 1 41.46 -23.06 46.68
CA MET A 1 41.56 -22.11 47.79
C MET A 1 40.27 -21.28 47.72
N ARG A 2 39.24 -21.65 48.41
CA ARG A 2 38.76 -21.30 49.76
C ARG A 2 39.10 -19.84 50.16
N PHE A 3 38.06 -19.00 50.27
CA PHE A 3 37.54 -18.55 51.56
C PHE A 3 36.15 -17.90 51.37
N GLU A 4 35.21 -18.46 52.13
CA GLU A 4 33.92 -17.91 52.58
C GLU A 4 34.12 -16.75 53.56
N THR A 5 33.05 -15.89 53.74
CA THR A 5 32.36 -15.56 55.01
C THR A 5 31.30 -14.53 54.70
N ARG A 6 29.99 -14.84 54.85
CA ARG A 6 29.00 -14.70 55.95
C ARG A 6 28.87 -13.25 56.48
N ALA A 7 27.75 -12.61 56.18
CA ALA A 7 26.47 -12.43 56.86
C ALA A 7 26.45 -11.31 57.92
N ILE A 8 25.42 -10.46 57.93
CA ILE A 8 24.47 -10.16 59.00
C ILE A 8 23.47 -9.07 58.52
N PHE A 9 22.17 -9.34 58.67
CA PHE A 9 21.01 -8.43 58.59
C PHE A 9 20.99 -7.45 59.82
N PRO A 10 20.17 -6.31 59.84
CA PRO A 10 18.73 -6.35 59.74
C PRO A 10 18.04 -5.14 59.02
N PHE A 11 16.75 -5.31 58.71
CA PHE A 11 15.73 -4.37 58.26
C PHE A 11 15.52 -3.14 59.23
N PRO A 12 14.89 -1.99 58.76
CA PRO A 12 13.46 -1.97 58.49
C PRO A 12 12.94 -1.04 57.36
N VAL A 13 11.87 -1.49 56.68
CA VAL A 13 10.58 -0.83 56.32
C VAL A 13 10.57 0.68 56.03
N GLY A 14 10.18 1.03 54.79
CA GLY A 14 9.66 2.36 54.51
C GLY A 14 9.52 2.75 53.05
N ASN A 15 8.30 2.62 52.51
CA ASN A 15 7.75 3.43 51.40
C ASN A 15 8.36 3.36 49.96
N ASP A 16 8.15 2.25 49.30
CA ASP A 16 8.50 2.07 47.87
C ASP A 16 7.36 2.45 46.88
N LYS A 17 6.28 3.06 47.38
CA LYS A 17 5.15 3.45 46.49
C LYS A 17 5.16 4.92 46.02
N LEU A 18 5.97 5.78 46.61
CA LEU A 18 6.09 7.17 46.19
C LEU A 18 7.17 7.40 45.10
N SER A 19 8.22 6.59 45.09
CA SER A 19 9.33 6.68 44.11
C SER A 19 8.86 6.34 42.68
N LYS A 20 8.05 5.28 42.52
CA LYS A 20 7.60 4.86 41.19
C LYS A 20 6.56 5.81 40.57
N ARG A 21 5.81 6.55 41.34
CA ARG A 21 4.87 7.57 40.83
C ARG A 21 5.57 8.83 40.34
N THR A 22 6.66 9.22 40.97
CA THR A 22 7.48 10.39 40.55
C THR A 22 8.30 10.11 39.30
N GLU A 23 8.83 8.91 39.14
CA GLU A 23 9.54 8.53 37.88
C GLU A 23 8.60 8.44 36.67
N VAL A 24 7.38 7.91 36.84
CA VAL A 24 6.38 7.85 35.77
C VAL A 24 5.83 9.26 35.44
N LEU A 25 5.73 10.17 36.40
CA LEU A 25 5.36 11.56 36.11
C LEU A 25 6.47 12.35 35.40
N LEU A 26 7.72 12.15 35.80
CA LEU A 26 8.88 12.79 35.13
C LEU A 26 9.09 12.25 33.69
N ALA A 27 8.87 10.95 33.46
CA ALA A 27 8.90 10.37 32.13
C ALA A 27 7.77 10.88 31.23
N ARG A 28 6.57 11.07 31.76
CA ARG A 28 5.43 11.65 31.02
C ARG A 28 5.62 13.14 30.68
N THR A 29 6.19 13.93 31.58
CA THR A 29 6.46 15.36 31.31
C THR A 29 7.62 15.57 30.35
N ALA A 30 8.63 14.70 30.35
CA ALA A 30 9.73 14.74 29.37
C ALA A 30 9.25 14.33 27.96
N SER A 31 8.37 13.33 27.85
CA SER A 31 7.79 12.91 26.57
C SER A 31 6.86 13.99 25.98
N PHE A 32 6.08 14.69 26.83
CA PHE A 32 5.21 15.78 26.36
C PHE A 32 6.00 16.97 25.80
N ARG A 33 7.11 17.35 26.45
CA ARG A 33 7.97 18.44 25.96
C ARG A 33 8.72 18.09 24.67
N ALA A 34 9.10 16.84 24.46
CA ALA A 34 9.75 16.39 23.24
C ALA A 34 8.79 16.42 22.03
N VAL A 35 7.55 16.03 22.20
CA VAL A 35 6.52 16.06 21.15
C VAL A 35 6.15 17.50 20.77
N ASP A 36 6.05 18.40 21.75
CA ASP A 36 5.77 19.82 21.47
C ASP A 36 6.96 20.53 20.82
N LEU A 37 8.19 20.16 21.17
CA LEU A 37 9.40 20.68 20.53
C LEU A 37 9.52 20.20 19.08
N LEU A 38 9.20 18.92 18.81
CA LEU A 38 9.18 18.36 17.46
C LEU A 38 8.07 18.98 16.59
N ARG A 39 6.90 19.29 17.19
CA ARG A 39 5.85 20.04 16.48
C ARG A 39 6.30 21.46 16.14
N ALA A 40 6.88 22.18 17.11
CA ALA A 40 7.39 23.54 16.87
C ALA A 40 8.52 23.58 15.82
N LEU A 41 9.41 22.57 15.80
CA LEU A 41 10.45 22.44 14.79
C LEU A 41 9.89 22.10 13.40
N ARG A 42 8.84 21.28 13.34
CA ARG A 42 8.15 20.96 12.08
C ARG A 42 7.41 22.18 11.51
N ASP A 43 6.76 22.96 12.38
CA ASP A 43 6.06 24.17 11.98
C ASP A 43 7.04 25.28 11.56
N ALA A 44 8.19 25.39 12.23
CA ALA A 44 9.27 26.29 11.82
C ALA A 44 9.91 25.87 10.48
N ALA A 45 10.09 24.56 10.24
CA ALA A 45 10.61 24.05 8.97
C ALA A 45 9.63 24.30 7.81
N SER A 46 8.32 24.17 8.02
CA SER A 46 7.31 24.47 6.99
C SER A 46 7.25 25.97 6.65
N VAL A 47 7.47 26.85 7.63
CA VAL A 47 7.58 28.30 7.41
C VAL A 47 8.87 28.63 6.64
N LEU A 48 10.00 27.99 6.94
CA LEU A 48 11.26 28.20 6.20
C LEU A 48 11.18 27.71 4.75
N ILE A 49 10.49 26.60 4.48
CA ILE A 49 10.25 26.10 3.12
C ILE A 49 9.31 27.06 2.35
N GLY A 50 8.31 27.63 3.03
CA GLY A 50 7.44 28.67 2.48
C GLY A 50 8.21 29.95 2.12
N PHE A 51 9.16 30.38 2.98
CA PHE A 51 10.02 31.54 2.73
C PHE A 51 11.00 31.30 1.57
N HIS A 52 11.55 30.11 1.42
CA HIS A 52 12.43 29.77 0.28
C HIS A 52 11.69 29.79 -1.06
N LYS A 53 10.45 29.30 -1.10
CA LYS A 53 9.59 29.36 -2.30
C LYS A 53 9.17 30.80 -2.62
N ALA A 54 8.90 31.61 -1.63
CA ALA A 54 8.60 33.03 -1.82
C ALA A 54 9.83 33.85 -2.24
N LEU A 55 11.03 33.52 -1.73
CA LEU A 55 12.26 34.17 -2.12
C LEU A 55 12.67 33.85 -3.55
N LEU A 56 12.47 32.59 -4.01
CA LEU A 56 12.68 32.20 -5.41
C LEU A 56 11.72 32.90 -6.36
N ALA A 57 10.46 33.10 -5.96
CA ALA A 57 9.48 33.85 -6.75
C ALA A 57 9.81 35.37 -6.82
N ILE A 58 10.37 35.94 -5.75
CA ILE A 58 10.78 37.36 -5.72
C ILE A 58 12.08 37.59 -6.51
N VAL A 59 13.01 36.64 -6.51
CA VAL A 59 14.24 36.73 -7.32
C VAL A 59 13.93 36.62 -8.82
N CYS A 60 12.87 35.94 -9.23
CA CYS A 60 12.40 35.91 -10.61
C CYS A 60 11.66 37.21 -11.03
N LEU A 61 11.22 38.06 -10.07
CA LEU A 61 10.44 39.24 -10.34
C LEU A 61 11.27 40.56 -10.30
N VAL A 62 12.52 40.52 -9.86
CA VAL A 62 13.34 41.75 -9.64
C VAL A 62 14.44 41.95 -10.69
N VAL A 63 14.57 41.05 -11.67
CA VAL A 63 15.54 41.26 -12.77
C VAL A 63 14.80 41.32 -14.11
N VAL A 64 14.01 42.40 -14.29
CA VAL A 64 13.65 42.89 -15.61
C VAL A 64 14.02 44.36 -15.62
N PRO A 65 15.12 44.78 -16.24
CA PRO A 65 15.31 46.19 -16.55
C PRO A 65 14.37 46.58 -17.70
N ASP A 66 13.57 47.62 -17.43
CA ASP A 66 12.87 48.36 -18.46
C ASP A 66 13.85 48.79 -19.57
N PHE A 67 13.69 48.21 -20.74
CA PHE A 67 14.27 48.77 -21.94
C PHE A 67 13.15 49.39 -22.79
N ALA A 68 13.25 50.68 -22.88
CA ALA A 68 12.40 51.55 -23.66
C ALA A 68 12.33 51.07 -25.12
N CYS A 69 11.10 51.14 -25.61
CA CYS A 69 10.69 51.02 -27.00
C CYS A 69 11.53 51.91 -27.92
N SER A 70 12.35 51.32 -28.78
CA SER A 70 12.74 51.92 -30.04
C SER A 70 12.37 50.94 -31.15
N GLN A 71 11.40 51.35 -31.94
CA GLN A 71 10.97 50.66 -33.15
C GLN A 71 12.15 50.57 -34.14
N GLU A 72 12.57 49.37 -34.45
CA GLU A 72 13.27 49.06 -35.68
C GLU A 72 12.61 47.87 -36.40
N PRO A 73 12.74 47.79 -37.72
CA PRO A 73 11.78 47.15 -38.59
C PRO A 73 11.83 45.63 -38.53
N SER A 74 10.67 45.01 -38.68
CA SER A 74 10.43 43.59 -38.77
C SER A 74 11.42 42.88 -39.74
N PRO A 75 12.19 41.88 -39.28
CA PRO A 75 12.77 40.95 -40.19
C PRO A 75 11.75 39.85 -40.49
N ASN A 76 11.56 39.62 -41.75
CA ASN A 76 10.80 38.57 -42.41
C ASN A 76 10.58 37.32 -41.59
N THR A 77 9.32 37.04 -41.30
CA THR A 77 8.77 35.71 -41.07
C THR A 77 9.09 34.82 -42.26
N SER A 78 9.53 33.60 -41.94
CA SER A 78 9.66 32.43 -42.78
C SER A 78 11.11 32.00 -43.08
N ASN A 79 11.68 31.33 -42.10
CA ASN A 79 12.50 30.16 -42.34
C ASN A 79 12.53 29.30 -41.05
N SER A 80 11.52 28.48 -40.84
CA SER A 80 11.63 27.29 -39.99
C SER A 80 12.48 26.25 -40.73
N GLY A 81 13.76 26.60 -40.90
CA GLY A 81 14.74 25.65 -41.45
C GLY A 81 14.76 24.42 -40.53
N LYS A 82 14.44 23.25 -41.07
CA LYS A 82 14.66 21.96 -40.40
C LYS A 82 16.07 22.00 -39.84
N VAL A 83 16.21 21.81 -38.56
CA VAL A 83 17.51 21.70 -37.89
C VAL A 83 18.24 20.52 -38.49
N THR A 84 19.48 20.72 -38.95
CA THR A 84 20.27 19.66 -39.57
C THR A 84 20.93 18.80 -38.48
N SER A 85 21.18 17.52 -38.79
CA SER A 85 21.90 16.63 -37.87
C SER A 85 23.28 17.18 -37.49
N GLU A 86 23.94 17.91 -38.40
CA GLU A 86 25.24 18.54 -38.13
C GLU A 86 25.14 19.64 -37.09
N GLN A 87 24.07 20.46 -37.11
CA GLN A 87 23.82 21.48 -36.10
C GLN A 87 23.56 20.85 -34.74
N ILE A 88 22.80 19.75 -34.67
CA ILE A 88 22.55 19.02 -33.42
C ILE A 88 23.85 18.40 -32.89
N GLN A 89 24.68 17.82 -33.72
CA GLN A 89 26.00 17.29 -33.32
C GLN A 89 26.93 18.40 -32.79
N GLN A 90 26.90 19.59 -33.37
CA GLN A 90 27.59 20.74 -32.83
C GLN A 90 27.08 21.09 -31.42
N TRP A 91 25.76 21.15 -31.23
CA TRP A 91 25.19 21.42 -29.90
C TRP A 91 25.54 20.35 -28.87
N ILE A 92 25.59 19.08 -29.27
CA ILE A 92 26.03 17.98 -28.43
C ILE A 92 27.51 18.19 -28.03
N SER A 93 28.36 18.63 -28.94
CA SER A 93 29.75 18.97 -28.64
C SER A 93 29.86 20.16 -27.68
N GLU A 94 29.05 21.23 -27.90
CA GLU A 94 28.96 22.38 -27.01
C GLU A 94 28.45 21.98 -25.60
N LEU A 95 27.53 21.01 -25.51
CA LEU A 95 27.00 20.49 -24.24
C LEU A 95 28.07 19.77 -23.39
N LYS A 96 29.09 19.18 -24.03
CA LYS A 96 30.24 18.52 -23.37
C LYS A 96 31.35 19.50 -22.98
N SER A 97 31.25 20.79 -23.31
CA SER A 97 32.26 21.81 -23.05
C SER A 97 32.42 22.09 -21.54
N ASP A 98 33.64 22.40 -21.09
CA ASP A 98 33.90 22.88 -19.73
C ASP A 98 33.30 24.26 -19.47
N ASN A 99 33.00 25.02 -20.50
CA ASN A 99 32.40 26.35 -20.38
C ASN A 99 30.90 26.26 -20.06
N TYR A 100 30.53 26.74 -18.87
CA TYR A 100 29.14 26.73 -18.42
C TYR A 100 28.19 27.47 -19.38
N SER A 101 28.59 28.65 -19.91
CA SER A 101 27.74 29.44 -20.83
C SER A 101 27.48 28.71 -22.14
N ALA A 102 28.49 27.99 -22.67
CA ALA A 102 28.34 27.16 -23.86
C ALA A 102 27.37 25.99 -23.62
N ARG A 103 27.52 25.27 -22.48
CA ARG A 103 26.63 24.18 -22.10
C ARG A 103 25.17 24.64 -21.97
N GLU A 104 24.96 25.76 -21.26
CA GLU A 104 23.63 26.32 -21.05
C GLU A 104 22.95 26.74 -22.36
N SER A 105 23.74 27.37 -23.26
CA SER A 105 23.26 27.72 -24.59
C SER A 105 22.88 26.49 -25.42
N ALA A 106 23.74 25.45 -25.41
CA ALA A 106 23.50 24.20 -26.11
C ALA A 106 22.28 23.46 -25.56
N SER A 107 22.14 23.36 -24.23
CA SER A 107 20.98 22.78 -23.57
C SER A 107 19.67 23.43 -24.00
N ARG A 108 19.62 24.77 -24.05
CA ARG A 108 18.43 25.51 -24.51
C ARG A 108 18.12 25.26 -25.99
N LYS A 109 19.16 25.19 -26.84
CA LYS A 109 18.98 24.88 -28.28
C LYS A 109 18.41 23.48 -28.47
N ILE A 110 18.99 22.49 -27.80
CA ILE A 110 18.52 21.09 -27.84
C ILE A 110 17.10 20.98 -27.32
N SER A 111 16.78 21.63 -26.18
CA SER A 111 15.42 21.58 -25.59
C SER A 111 14.35 22.21 -26.50
N ARG A 112 14.69 23.20 -27.34
CA ARG A 112 13.74 23.78 -28.31
C ARG A 112 13.44 22.83 -29.48
N HIS A 113 14.33 21.90 -29.76
CA HIS A 113 14.25 20.93 -30.85
C HIS A 113 14.37 19.51 -30.31
N LEU A 114 13.73 19.26 -29.13
CA LEU A 114 13.94 18.05 -28.35
C LEU A 114 13.59 16.77 -29.13
N VAL A 115 12.47 16.79 -29.85
CA VAL A 115 12.00 15.63 -30.61
C VAL A 115 13.04 15.17 -31.66
N GLU A 116 13.65 16.11 -32.39
CA GLU A 116 14.66 15.80 -33.40
C GLU A 116 16.03 15.53 -32.80
N ALA A 117 16.38 16.21 -31.71
CA ALA A 117 17.71 16.17 -31.13
C ALA A 117 17.93 14.99 -30.15
N LEU A 118 16.89 14.59 -29.41
CA LEU A 118 17.03 13.59 -28.35
C LEU A 118 17.58 12.25 -28.84
N PRO A 119 17.18 11.68 -29.98
CA PRO A 119 17.78 10.43 -30.48
C PRO A 119 19.29 10.52 -30.67
N LEU A 120 19.80 11.66 -31.13
CA LEU A 120 21.23 11.88 -31.33
C LEU A 120 21.97 12.12 -30.02
N VAL A 121 21.33 12.76 -29.02
CA VAL A 121 21.86 12.90 -27.66
C VAL A 121 21.95 11.54 -26.98
N VAL A 122 20.93 10.69 -27.13
CA VAL A 122 20.92 9.32 -26.62
C VAL A 122 22.05 8.51 -27.24
N GLU A 123 22.19 8.53 -28.55
CA GLU A 123 23.27 7.84 -29.26
C GLU A 123 24.66 8.30 -28.79
N ALA A 124 24.82 9.61 -28.59
CA ALA A 124 26.08 10.18 -28.08
C ALA A 124 26.34 9.74 -26.63
N ALA A 125 25.32 9.73 -25.77
CA ALA A 125 25.45 9.29 -24.37
C ALA A 125 25.77 7.81 -24.23
N GLU A 126 25.25 6.96 -25.12
CA GLU A 126 25.55 5.52 -25.13
C GLU A 126 26.98 5.20 -25.63
N LYS A 127 27.50 5.99 -26.57
CA LYS A 127 28.85 5.78 -27.11
C LYS A 127 29.96 6.40 -26.26
N GLU A 128 29.66 7.39 -25.44
CA GLU A 128 30.64 8.15 -24.71
C GLU A 128 31.11 7.42 -23.44
N ASN A 129 32.37 7.06 -23.40
CA ASN A 129 33.01 6.40 -22.24
C ASN A 129 33.94 7.33 -21.46
N GLU A 130 34.12 8.60 -21.88
CA GLU A 130 35.13 9.53 -21.34
C GLU A 130 34.53 10.78 -20.65
N ILE A 131 35.44 11.71 -20.25
CA ILE A 131 35.26 12.95 -19.48
C ILE A 131 34.30 13.93 -20.23
N GLY A 132 33.23 13.75 -20.61
CA GLY A 132 32.23 14.59 -21.31
C GLY A 132 30.86 13.93 -21.27
N GLY A 133 30.83 12.63 -21.00
CA GLY A 133 29.61 11.84 -20.93
C GLY A 133 28.71 12.24 -19.74
N GLU A 134 29.31 12.75 -18.65
CA GLU A 134 28.52 13.15 -17.47
C GLU A 134 27.54 14.29 -17.80
N GLN A 135 27.94 15.27 -18.61
CA GLN A 135 27.05 16.38 -19.00
C GLN A 135 25.88 15.91 -19.87
N LEU A 136 26.10 14.88 -20.72
CA LEU A 136 25.03 14.25 -21.48
C LEU A 136 24.07 13.52 -20.56
N LEU A 137 24.56 12.79 -19.57
CA LEU A 137 23.72 12.12 -18.57
C LEU A 137 22.92 13.13 -17.74
N GLN A 138 23.54 14.25 -17.33
CA GLN A 138 22.83 15.32 -16.62
C GLN A 138 21.71 15.92 -17.48
N PHE A 139 21.96 16.13 -18.77
CA PHE A 139 20.93 16.59 -19.69
C PHE A 139 19.80 15.57 -19.88
N LEU A 140 20.12 14.28 -20.03
CA LEU A 140 19.12 13.21 -20.06
C LEU A 140 18.35 13.15 -18.74
N GLY A 141 19.02 13.40 -17.60
CA GLY A 141 18.39 13.52 -16.30
C GLY A 141 17.37 14.66 -16.24
N PHE A 142 17.71 15.81 -16.79
CA PHE A 142 16.79 16.95 -16.88
C PHE A 142 15.56 16.62 -17.75
N VAL A 143 15.76 16.02 -18.92
CA VAL A 143 14.65 15.59 -19.80
C VAL A 143 13.81 14.50 -19.14
N GLY A 144 14.47 13.53 -18.47
CA GLY A 144 13.83 12.41 -17.79
C GLY A 144 12.97 12.79 -16.58
N GLN A 145 13.06 14.02 -16.07
CA GLN A 145 12.16 14.54 -15.03
C GLN A 145 10.70 14.60 -15.50
N ASP A 146 10.46 14.75 -16.80
CA ASP A 146 9.13 14.62 -17.38
C ASP A 146 8.92 13.19 -17.93
N ALA A 147 9.08 12.20 -17.06
CA ALA A 147 8.99 10.78 -17.42
C ALA A 147 7.61 10.35 -17.97
N LEU A 148 6.62 11.22 -17.98
CA LEU A 148 5.30 10.98 -18.57
C LEU A 148 5.29 11.31 -20.08
N SER A 149 6.15 12.22 -20.54
CA SER A 149 6.30 12.52 -21.98
C SER A 149 7.05 11.40 -22.69
N PRO A 150 6.85 11.21 -24.02
CA PRO A 150 7.60 10.24 -24.80
C PRO A 150 9.12 10.49 -24.74
N GLU A 151 9.53 11.75 -24.77
CA GLU A 151 10.92 12.19 -24.70
C GLU A 151 11.52 11.90 -23.31
N GLY A 152 10.78 12.21 -22.25
CA GLY A 152 11.21 11.91 -20.89
C GLY A 152 11.35 10.42 -20.63
N ARG A 153 10.45 9.59 -21.15
CA ARG A 153 10.56 8.11 -21.09
C ARG A 153 11.81 7.63 -21.82
N MET A 154 12.06 8.13 -23.04
CA MET A 154 13.25 7.77 -23.81
C MET A 154 14.54 8.10 -23.05
N ALA A 155 14.61 9.29 -22.45
CA ALA A 155 15.74 9.70 -21.61
C ALA A 155 15.90 8.83 -20.37
N PHE A 156 14.80 8.53 -19.66
CA PHE A 156 14.79 7.68 -18.48
C PHE A 156 15.22 6.24 -18.79
N ASP A 157 14.69 5.64 -19.86
CA ASP A 157 15.03 4.28 -20.28
C ASP A 157 16.49 4.19 -20.73
N THR A 158 17.03 5.26 -21.33
CA THR A 158 18.45 5.33 -21.69
C THR A 158 19.33 5.38 -20.46
N LEU A 159 19.00 6.21 -19.46
CA LEU A 159 19.72 6.24 -18.18
C LEU A 159 19.67 4.89 -17.49
N LYS A 160 18.53 4.18 -17.54
CA LYS A 160 18.38 2.85 -16.96
C LYS A 160 19.33 1.84 -17.64
N ARG A 161 19.39 1.80 -18.97
CA ARG A 161 20.32 0.93 -19.70
C ARG A 161 21.79 1.22 -19.34
N ILE A 162 22.17 2.50 -19.25
CA ILE A 162 23.52 2.89 -18.86
C ILE A 162 23.82 2.47 -17.40
N ALA A 163 22.86 2.60 -16.51
CA ALA A 163 23.04 2.18 -15.10
C ALA A 163 23.22 0.66 -14.96
N GLU A 164 22.71 -0.14 -15.89
CA GLU A 164 22.85 -1.61 -15.89
C GLU A 164 24.28 -2.09 -16.22
N GLU A 165 25.13 -1.23 -16.78
CA GLU A 165 26.54 -1.57 -17.11
C GLU A 165 27.43 -1.86 -15.89
N ARG A 166 26.98 -1.57 -14.69
CA ARG A 166 27.47 -1.89 -13.32
C ARG A 166 28.96 -1.58 -12.99
N THR A 167 29.86 -1.52 -13.97
CA THR A 167 31.31 -1.41 -13.76
C THR A 167 31.92 -0.09 -14.22
N THR A 168 31.11 0.84 -14.72
CA THR A 168 31.58 2.11 -15.26
C THR A 168 31.23 3.28 -14.37
N ASN A 169 32.07 4.32 -14.33
CA ASN A 169 31.76 5.56 -13.58
C ASN A 169 30.44 6.19 -14.06
N ARG A 170 30.17 6.10 -15.36
CA ARG A 170 28.94 6.62 -15.94
C ARG A 170 27.69 5.87 -15.44
N ALA A 171 27.77 4.58 -15.17
CA ALA A 171 26.67 3.81 -14.59
C ALA A 171 26.32 4.32 -13.18
N VAL A 172 27.32 4.65 -12.35
CA VAL A 172 27.11 5.23 -11.03
C VAL A 172 26.43 6.60 -11.11
N VAL A 173 26.84 7.43 -12.07
CA VAL A 173 26.22 8.75 -12.32
C VAL A 173 24.77 8.57 -12.79
N ALA A 174 24.53 7.69 -13.76
CA ALA A 174 23.19 7.40 -14.28
C ALA A 174 22.26 6.87 -13.17
N GLN A 175 22.76 5.95 -12.33
CA GLN A 175 22.00 5.43 -11.19
C GLN A 175 21.60 6.54 -10.21
N LYS A 176 22.51 7.44 -9.86
CA LYS A 176 22.21 8.57 -8.96
C LYS A 176 21.18 9.53 -9.56
N ILE A 177 21.24 9.77 -10.87
CA ILE A 177 20.24 10.59 -11.58
C ILE A 177 18.88 9.89 -11.53
N LEU A 178 18.82 8.59 -11.82
CA LEU A 178 17.59 7.79 -11.75
C LEU A 178 16.97 7.78 -10.35
N GLU A 179 17.77 7.65 -9.31
CA GLU A 179 17.30 7.74 -7.92
C GLU A 179 16.63 9.09 -7.64
N ASN A 180 17.24 10.20 -8.08
CA ASN A 180 16.66 11.52 -7.92
C ASN A 180 15.35 11.68 -8.70
N ILE A 181 15.30 11.24 -9.96
CA ILE A 181 14.06 11.25 -10.77
C ILE A 181 12.98 10.40 -10.09
N SER A 182 13.34 9.20 -9.64
CA SER A 182 12.40 8.29 -8.99
C SER A 182 11.79 8.90 -7.72
N ILE A 183 12.59 9.58 -6.89
CA ILE A 183 12.10 10.26 -5.69
C ILE A 183 11.11 11.37 -6.07
N GLN A 184 11.43 12.22 -7.05
CA GLN A 184 10.56 13.30 -7.50
C GLN A 184 9.26 12.76 -8.11
N MET A 185 9.36 11.74 -8.94
CA MET A 185 8.19 11.10 -9.56
C MET A 185 7.30 10.42 -8.54
N ARG A 186 7.89 9.79 -7.50
CA ARG A 186 7.15 9.21 -6.39
C ARG A 186 6.33 10.26 -5.63
N GLU A 187 6.94 11.40 -5.30
CA GLU A 187 6.24 12.51 -4.63
C GLU A 187 5.10 13.05 -5.49
N LEU A 188 5.35 13.27 -6.79
CA LEU A 188 4.35 13.69 -7.75
C LEU A 188 3.20 12.66 -7.85
N ALA A 189 3.54 11.37 -7.95
CA ALA A 189 2.58 10.28 -8.01
C ALA A 189 1.69 10.26 -6.77
N MET A 190 2.28 10.30 -5.58
CA MET A 190 1.53 10.29 -4.32
C MET A 190 0.59 11.49 -4.18
N ASP A 191 1.05 12.69 -4.56
CA ASP A 191 0.25 13.90 -4.49
C ASP A 191 -0.93 13.86 -5.49
N ARG A 192 -0.67 13.39 -6.71
CA ARG A 192 -1.70 13.26 -7.75
C ARG A 192 -2.73 12.17 -7.41
N LEU A 193 -2.26 11.01 -6.96
CA LEU A 193 -3.13 9.90 -6.54
C LEU A 193 -4.00 10.27 -5.33
N LYS A 194 -3.45 10.98 -4.34
CA LYS A 194 -4.24 11.50 -3.21
C LYS A 194 -5.34 12.45 -3.66
N ARG A 195 -5.06 13.35 -4.60
CA ARG A 195 -6.09 14.24 -5.18
C ARG A 195 -7.15 13.47 -5.97
N ALA A 196 -6.78 12.36 -6.57
CA ALA A 196 -7.69 11.45 -7.25
C ALA A 196 -8.49 10.55 -6.29
N GLY A 197 -8.31 10.66 -4.97
CA GLY A 197 -9.06 9.89 -3.97
C GLY A 197 -8.40 8.57 -3.55
N VAL A 198 -7.17 8.29 -4.02
CA VAL A 198 -6.40 7.12 -3.55
C VAL A 198 -5.82 7.44 -2.17
N SER A 199 -5.96 6.55 -1.20
CA SER A 199 -5.35 6.69 0.11
C SER A 199 -4.15 5.77 0.28
N CYS A 200 -3.18 6.22 1.09
CA CYS A 200 -2.06 5.40 1.55
C CYS A 200 -2.12 5.40 3.08
N GLU A 201 -2.37 4.25 3.66
CA GLU A 201 -2.65 4.09 5.08
C GLU A 201 -1.83 2.94 5.67
N ASP A 202 -1.42 3.08 6.92
CA ASP A 202 -0.92 1.94 7.69
C ASP A 202 -2.13 1.12 8.13
N ARG A 203 -2.19 -0.14 7.78
CA ARG A 203 -3.31 -1.03 8.08
C ARG A 203 -2.85 -2.32 8.73
N TYR A 204 -3.69 -2.82 9.61
CA TYR A 204 -3.63 -4.21 10.04
C TYR A 204 -4.46 -5.05 9.07
N LEU A 205 -3.80 -5.91 8.31
CA LEU A 205 -4.50 -6.94 7.56
C LEU A 205 -4.80 -8.11 8.47
N SER A 206 -6.05 -8.40 8.61
CA SER A 206 -6.51 -9.71 9.02
C SER A 206 -6.47 -10.60 7.79
N VAL A 207 -5.29 -11.12 7.49
CA VAL A 207 -5.18 -12.30 6.62
C VAL A 207 -5.87 -13.45 7.33
N LEU A 208 -6.50 -14.36 6.59
CA LEU A 208 -7.22 -15.52 7.15
C LEU A 208 -6.45 -16.31 8.21
N THR A 209 -5.14 -16.18 8.27
CA THR A 209 -4.27 -16.94 9.16
C THR A 209 -3.42 -16.10 10.12
N ARG A 210 -3.24 -14.78 9.86
CA ARG A 210 -2.35 -13.94 10.70
C ARG A 210 -2.76 -12.46 10.62
N MET A 211 -2.67 -11.75 11.75
CA MET A 211 -2.68 -10.28 11.77
C MET A 211 -1.27 -9.80 11.39
N LYS A 212 -1.13 -9.19 10.23
CA LYS A 212 0.13 -8.57 9.79
C LYS A 212 -0.08 -7.06 9.70
N GLU A 213 0.75 -6.30 10.39
CA GLU A 213 0.80 -4.85 10.20
C GLU A 213 1.41 -4.56 8.83
N ILE A 214 0.66 -3.90 7.96
CA ILE A 214 1.14 -3.46 6.67
C ILE A 214 1.32 -1.96 6.72
N LYS A 215 2.55 -1.53 6.52
CA LYS A 215 2.89 -0.12 6.36
C LYS A 215 2.67 0.29 4.91
N SER A 216 2.08 1.48 4.74
CA SER A 216 1.87 2.09 3.43
C SER A 216 1.01 1.25 2.46
N ALA A 217 -0.14 0.73 2.95
CA ALA A 217 -1.12 0.10 2.09
C ALA A 217 -1.76 1.14 1.16
N LEU A 218 -1.65 0.94 -0.15
CA LEU A 218 -2.36 1.75 -1.14
C LEU A 218 -3.80 1.25 -1.27
N VAL A 219 -4.77 2.15 -1.11
CA VAL A 219 -6.19 1.82 -1.18
C VAL A 219 -6.87 2.61 -2.28
N ILE A 220 -7.47 1.88 -3.23
CA ILE A 220 -8.31 2.43 -4.29
C ILE A 220 -9.72 1.89 -4.03
N ASP A 221 -10.63 2.76 -3.62
CA ASP A 221 -11.99 2.44 -3.25
C ASP A 221 -13.00 3.40 -3.90
N GLN A 222 -14.23 3.43 -3.40
CA GLN A 222 -15.29 4.32 -3.89
C GLN A 222 -14.98 5.82 -3.84
N ARG A 223 -13.91 6.22 -3.11
CA ARG A 223 -13.43 7.61 -3.07
C ARG A 223 -12.61 7.98 -4.30
N PHE A 224 -12.20 7.00 -5.10
CA PHE A 224 -11.45 7.24 -6.30
C PHE A 224 -12.32 7.94 -7.36
N VAL A 225 -11.96 9.17 -7.67
CA VAL A 225 -12.62 10.03 -8.68
C VAL A 225 -11.69 10.35 -9.85
N GLY A 226 -10.51 9.74 -9.87
CA GLY A 226 -9.50 9.91 -10.92
C GLY A 226 -9.83 9.14 -12.21
N THR A 227 -8.90 9.20 -13.13
CA THR A 227 -8.93 8.49 -14.41
C THR A 227 -7.80 7.46 -14.49
N ALA A 228 -7.81 6.63 -15.53
CA ALA A 228 -6.70 5.71 -15.80
C ALA A 228 -5.35 6.45 -15.95
N ALA A 229 -5.35 7.69 -16.49
CA ALA A 229 -4.14 8.50 -16.61
C ALA A 229 -3.52 8.90 -15.25
N ASP A 230 -4.32 9.02 -14.19
CA ASP A 230 -3.80 9.26 -12.85
C ASP A 230 -3.12 8.01 -12.27
N LEU A 231 -3.60 6.83 -12.65
CA LEU A 231 -3.04 5.54 -12.23
C LEU A 231 -1.81 5.10 -13.05
N GLU A 232 -1.51 5.73 -14.19
CA GLU A 232 -0.26 5.51 -14.93
C GLU A 232 0.99 5.86 -14.10
N LEU A 233 0.81 6.58 -12.99
CA LEU A 233 1.86 6.92 -12.03
C LEU A 233 2.18 5.80 -11.02
N LEU A 234 1.34 4.76 -10.92
CA LEU A 234 1.52 3.66 -9.96
C LEU A 234 2.91 2.99 -10.02
N PRO A 235 3.54 2.78 -11.19
CA PRO A 235 4.87 2.20 -11.26
C PRO A 235 5.98 3.00 -10.56
N TRP A 236 5.75 4.27 -10.25
CA TRP A 236 6.68 5.11 -9.50
C TRP A 236 6.59 4.92 -7.98
N LEU A 237 5.61 4.15 -7.49
CA LEU A 237 5.48 3.80 -6.08
C LEU A 237 6.27 2.53 -5.75
N PHE A 238 7.58 2.62 -5.86
CA PHE A 238 8.51 1.49 -5.68
C PHE A 238 8.68 1.02 -4.22
N ASP A 239 8.06 1.70 -3.27
CA ASP A 239 8.03 1.35 -1.85
C ASP A 239 6.66 0.81 -1.38
N VAL A 240 5.68 0.73 -2.29
CA VAL A 240 4.37 0.16 -2.02
C VAL A 240 4.37 -1.31 -2.42
N HIS A 241 4.14 -2.17 -1.44
CA HIS A 241 4.11 -3.63 -1.61
C HIS A 241 2.70 -4.20 -1.53
N PHE A 242 1.78 -3.45 -0.97
CA PHE A 242 0.40 -3.87 -0.74
C PHE A 242 -0.59 -2.91 -1.40
N VAL A 243 -1.53 -3.47 -2.16
CA VAL A 243 -2.63 -2.72 -2.77
C VAL A 243 -3.97 -3.35 -2.40
N LYS A 244 -4.92 -2.53 -1.98
CA LYS A 244 -6.32 -2.88 -1.78
C LYS A 244 -7.18 -2.20 -2.84
N LEU A 245 -7.94 -2.98 -3.58
CA LEU A 245 -8.95 -2.55 -4.55
C LEU A 245 -10.33 -2.89 -4.01
N GLU A 246 -11.20 -1.90 -3.84
CA GLU A 246 -12.51 -2.12 -3.22
C GLU A 246 -13.62 -1.38 -3.94
N GLY A 247 -14.72 -2.11 -4.20
CA GLY A 247 -15.95 -1.56 -4.73
C GLY A 247 -16.11 -1.64 -6.25
N PRO A 248 -17.32 -1.28 -6.74
CA PRO A 248 -17.70 -1.49 -8.14
C PRO A 248 -17.01 -0.56 -9.15
N ALA A 249 -16.33 0.49 -8.68
CA ALA A 249 -15.58 1.41 -9.54
C ALA A 249 -14.26 0.80 -10.06
N ILE A 250 -13.83 -0.35 -9.51
CA ILE A 250 -12.61 -1.04 -9.94
C ILE A 250 -12.89 -1.75 -11.26
N THR A 251 -12.21 -1.31 -12.31
CA THR A 251 -12.31 -1.86 -13.65
C THR A 251 -11.08 -2.71 -14.00
N ARG A 252 -11.15 -3.45 -15.11
CA ARG A 252 -10.01 -4.19 -15.64
C ARG A 252 -8.79 -3.30 -15.91
N GLU A 253 -9.01 -2.08 -16.40
CA GLU A 253 -7.94 -1.11 -16.68
C GLU A 253 -7.22 -0.71 -15.40
N VAL A 254 -7.95 -0.45 -14.31
CA VAL A 254 -7.38 -0.18 -12.98
C VAL A 254 -6.53 -1.36 -12.52
N LEU A 255 -7.07 -2.58 -12.61
CA LEU A 255 -6.37 -3.80 -12.22
C LEU A 255 -5.08 -4.00 -13.03
N ALA A 256 -5.13 -3.78 -14.35
CA ALA A 256 -3.98 -3.90 -15.24
C ALA A 256 -2.87 -2.88 -14.93
N LEU A 257 -3.22 -1.68 -14.47
CA LEU A 257 -2.24 -0.67 -14.05
C LEU A 257 -1.60 -1.04 -12.70
N VAL A 258 -2.39 -1.57 -11.78
CA VAL A 258 -1.86 -2.09 -10.49
C VAL A 258 -0.94 -3.28 -10.70
N ALA A 259 -1.26 -4.19 -11.62
CA ALA A 259 -0.40 -5.33 -11.96
C ALA A 259 1.00 -4.93 -12.45
N LYS A 260 1.17 -3.71 -12.98
CA LYS A 260 2.47 -3.17 -13.43
C LYS A 260 3.32 -2.56 -12.32
N MET A 261 2.85 -2.53 -11.07
CA MET A 261 3.63 -1.99 -9.96
C MET A 261 4.83 -2.90 -9.66
N PRO A 262 6.07 -2.38 -9.68
CA PRO A 262 7.27 -3.22 -9.69
C PRO A 262 7.56 -3.95 -8.39
N LYS A 263 6.94 -3.52 -7.29
CA LYS A 263 7.13 -4.08 -5.93
C LYS A 263 5.83 -4.57 -5.33
N LEU A 264 4.78 -4.74 -6.13
CA LEU A 264 3.54 -5.35 -5.67
C LEU A 264 3.84 -6.78 -5.20
N ASN A 265 3.52 -7.06 -3.95
CA ASN A 265 3.74 -8.35 -3.31
C ASN A 265 2.43 -8.94 -2.78
N SER A 266 1.48 -8.07 -2.45
CA SER A 266 0.19 -8.45 -1.88
C SER A 266 -0.93 -7.63 -2.48
N LEU A 267 -1.99 -8.29 -2.95
CA LEU A 267 -3.14 -7.66 -3.59
C LEU A 267 -4.43 -8.16 -2.98
N GLN A 268 -5.31 -7.22 -2.60
CA GLN A 268 -6.69 -7.49 -2.20
C GLN A 268 -7.66 -6.91 -3.23
N ILE A 269 -8.60 -7.71 -3.70
CA ILE A 269 -9.70 -7.34 -4.60
C ILE A 269 -11.02 -7.67 -3.89
N ILE A 270 -11.81 -6.63 -3.59
CA ILE A 270 -12.93 -6.77 -2.67
C ILE A 270 -14.18 -6.11 -3.23
N GLU A 271 -15.31 -6.86 -3.26
CA GLU A 271 -16.62 -6.31 -3.65
C GLU A 271 -16.61 -5.57 -4.99
N THR A 272 -15.79 -6.04 -5.93
CA THR A 272 -15.65 -5.44 -7.26
C THR A 272 -16.64 -6.07 -8.25
N SER A 273 -16.80 -5.40 -9.40
CA SER A 273 -17.61 -5.94 -10.53
C SER A 273 -16.74 -6.69 -11.54
N LEU A 274 -15.50 -6.99 -11.23
CA LEU A 274 -14.57 -7.72 -12.10
C LEU A 274 -15.08 -9.14 -12.36
N LYS A 275 -14.91 -9.59 -13.60
CA LYS A 275 -15.28 -10.94 -14.05
C LYS A 275 -14.04 -11.83 -14.15
N SER A 276 -14.26 -13.12 -14.33
CA SER A 276 -13.21 -14.13 -14.51
C SER A 276 -12.16 -13.74 -15.57
N SER A 277 -12.58 -13.18 -16.71
CA SER A 277 -11.66 -12.74 -17.75
C SER A 277 -10.81 -11.51 -17.39
N ASP A 278 -11.27 -10.69 -16.44
CA ASP A 278 -10.60 -9.43 -16.10
C ASP A 278 -9.33 -9.67 -15.27
N ILE A 279 -9.31 -10.75 -14.48
CA ILE A 279 -8.14 -11.10 -13.67
C ILE A 279 -6.95 -11.63 -14.49
N ALA A 280 -7.14 -11.92 -15.78
CA ALA A 280 -6.06 -12.39 -16.66
C ALA A 280 -4.88 -11.39 -16.75
N CYS A 281 -5.12 -10.09 -16.56
CA CYS A 281 -4.03 -9.11 -16.55
C CYS A 281 -3.06 -9.30 -15.36
N LEU A 282 -3.43 -10.04 -14.33
CA LEU A 282 -2.55 -10.35 -13.20
C LEU A 282 -1.46 -11.37 -13.56
N THR A 283 -1.52 -12.04 -14.70
CA THR A 283 -0.41 -12.89 -15.18
C THR A 283 0.86 -12.09 -15.49
N GLU A 284 0.73 -10.77 -15.70
CA GLU A 284 1.85 -9.86 -15.90
C GLU A 284 2.36 -9.21 -14.59
N ALA A 285 1.72 -9.52 -13.45
CA ALA A 285 2.12 -8.98 -12.16
C ALA A 285 3.46 -9.58 -11.68
N PRO A 286 4.18 -8.90 -10.78
CA PRO A 286 5.28 -9.53 -10.05
C PRO A 286 4.79 -10.73 -9.22
N ASP A 287 5.74 -11.52 -8.70
CA ASP A 287 5.44 -12.62 -7.80
C ASP A 287 4.67 -12.13 -6.55
N LEU A 288 3.47 -12.67 -6.34
CA LEU A 288 2.58 -12.30 -5.25
C LEU A 288 2.70 -13.30 -4.09
N GLU A 289 3.01 -12.80 -2.90
CA GLU A 289 2.95 -13.57 -1.65
C GLU A 289 1.48 -13.77 -1.21
N LEU A 290 0.61 -12.80 -1.53
CA LEU A 290 -0.79 -12.84 -1.18
C LEU A 290 -1.68 -12.30 -2.31
N LEU A 291 -2.66 -13.08 -2.71
CA LEU A 291 -3.78 -12.63 -3.52
C LEU A 291 -5.09 -12.98 -2.82
N GLU A 292 -5.86 -11.96 -2.48
CA GLU A 292 -7.22 -12.11 -1.93
C GLU A 292 -8.24 -11.60 -2.93
N ILE A 293 -9.19 -12.45 -3.33
CA ILE A 293 -10.34 -12.08 -4.17
C ILE A 293 -11.59 -12.39 -3.35
N LEU A 294 -12.22 -11.34 -2.85
CA LEU A 294 -13.30 -11.44 -1.88
C LEU A 294 -14.58 -10.79 -2.45
N TYR A 295 -15.69 -11.52 -2.40
CA TYR A 295 -17.00 -11.02 -2.82
C TYR A 295 -17.00 -10.39 -4.23
N THR A 296 -16.19 -10.96 -5.11
CA THR A 296 -16.02 -10.55 -6.52
C THR A 296 -16.55 -11.68 -7.41
N PRO A 297 -17.37 -11.39 -8.44
CA PRO A 297 -18.14 -12.39 -9.19
C PRO A 297 -17.28 -13.15 -10.22
N ILE A 298 -16.17 -13.75 -9.77
CA ILE A 298 -15.42 -14.73 -10.57
C ILE A 298 -16.01 -16.11 -10.41
N ASP A 299 -16.14 -16.86 -11.49
CA ASP A 299 -16.75 -18.17 -11.58
C ASP A 299 -15.76 -19.24 -12.03
N ASP A 300 -16.23 -20.46 -12.29
CA ASP A 300 -15.37 -21.59 -12.70
C ASP A 300 -14.57 -21.33 -13.98
N SER A 301 -14.95 -20.36 -14.82
CA SER A 301 -14.16 -19.97 -15.99
C SER A 301 -12.84 -19.28 -15.64
N SER A 302 -12.65 -18.89 -14.38
CA SER A 302 -11.40 -18.30 -13.90
C SER A 302 -10.31 -19.33 -13.57
N ILE A 303 -10.61 -20.62 -13.48
CA ILE A 303 -9.71 -21.63 -12.96
C ILE A 303 -8.40 -21.72 -13.78
N ASP A 304 -8.51 -21.75 -15.11
CA ASP A 304 -7.34 -21.77 -16.00
C ASP A 304 -6.46 -20.51 -15.88
N ILE A 305 -7.07 -19.38 -15.53
CA ILE A 305 -6.38 -18.13 -15.29
C ILE A 305 -5.71 -18.16 -13.92
N LEU A 306 -6.42 -18.58 -12.88
CA LEU A 306 -5.92 -18.65 -11.50
C LEU A 306 -4.67 -19.54 -11.39
N GLU A 307 -4.63 -20.66 -12.14
CA GLU A 307 -3.48 -21.56 -12.21
C GLU A 307 -2.22 -20.88 -12.79
N GLN A 308 -2.39 -19.89 -13.66
CA GLN A 308 -1.30 -19.18 -14.35
C GLN A 308 -0.83 -17.91 -13.58
N LEU A 309 -1.52 -17.54 -12.49
CA LEU A 309 -1.15 -16.35 -11.75
C LEU A 309 0.16 -16.56 -10.97
N PRO A 310 1.02 -15.53 -10.89
CA PRO A 310 2.30 -15.61 -10.18
C PRO A 310 2.09 -15.52 -8.65
N VAL A 311 1.29 -16.42 -8.07
CA VAL A 311 1.04 -16.49 -6.63
C VAL A 311 1.83 -17.65 -6.05
N PHE A 312 2.70 -17.36 -5.07
CA PHE A 312 3.56 -18.36 -4.43
C PHE A 312 3.29 -18.56 -2.93
N GLY A 313 2.53 -17.65 -2.31
CA GLY A 313 2.17 -17.70 -0.89
C GLY A 313 0.72 -18.14 -0.68
N ASP A 314 -0.17 -17.22 -0.39
CA ASP A 314 -1.57 -17.50 -0.09
C ASP A 314 -2.50 -16.97 -1.21
N LEU A 315 -3.35 -17.85 -1.74
CA LEU A 315 -4.48 -17.50 -2.61
C LEU A 315 -5.78 -17.67 -1.83
N GLN A 316 -6.53 -16.60 -1.65
CA GLN A 316 -7.76 -16.57 -0.87
C GLN A 316 -8.95 -16.16 -1.74
N LEU A 317 -9.92 -17.04 -1.88
CA LEU A 317 -11.12 -16.85 -2.70
C LEU A 317 -12.36 -17.02 -1.81
N PHE A 318 -13.03 -15.90 -1.46
CA PHE A 318 -14.21 -15.93 -0.60
C PHE A 318 -15.38 -15.18 -1.22
N GLY A 319 -16.58 -15.78 -1.17
CA GLY A 319 -17.80 -15.15 -1.68
C GLY A 319 -17.77 -14.92 -3.19
N THR A 320 -17.02 -15.74 -3.91
CA THR A 320 -16.96 -15.78 -5.37
C THR A 320 -18.14 -16.62 -5.91
N LEU A 321 -18.30 -16.68 -7.24
CA LEU A 321 -19.31 -17.51 -7.89
C LEU A 321 -18.81 -18.92 -8.27
N LEU A 322 -17.68 -19.36 -7.68
CA LEU A 322 -17.20 -20.72 -7.88
C LEU A 322 -18.22 -21.73 -7.39
N THR A 323 -18.50 -22.74 -8.25
CA THR A 323 -19.34 -23.88 -7.86
C THR A 323 -18.59 -24.82 -6.89
N ALA A 324 -19.29 -25.72 -6.22
CA ALA A 324 -18.66 -26.74 -5.37
C ALA A 324 -17.62 -27.57 -6.15
N LYS A 325 -17.89 -27.87 -7.44
CA LYS A 325 -16.93 -28.53 -8.34
C LYS A 325 -15.73 -27.64 -8.61
N GLY A 326 -15.96 -26.34 -8.94
CA GLY A 326 -14.90 -25.36 -9.19
C GLY A 326 -13.98 -25.18 -7.97
N VAL A 327 -14.54 -25.15 -6.77
CA VAL A 327 -13.76 -25.09 -5.52
C VAL A 327 -12.80 -26.29 -5.42
N THR A 328 -13.29 -27.52 -5.67
CA THR A 328 -12.43 -28.71 -5.65
C THR A 328 -11.35 -28.62 -6.72
N GLU A 329 -11.72 -28.22 -7.94
CA GLU A 329 -10.79 -28.11 -9.07
C GLU A 329 -9.70 -27.05 -8.82
N VAL A 330 -10.02 -25.90 -8.23
CA VAL A 330 -9.04 -24.87 -7.84
C VAL A 330 -8.03 -25.44 -6.84
N VAL A 331 -8.51 -26.12 -5.80
CA VAL A 331 -7.64 -26.71 -4.75
C VAL A 331 -6.75 -27.81 -5.31
N ASP A 332 -7.27 -28.62 -6.24
CA ASP A 332 -6.54 -29.76 -6.82
C ASP A 332 -5.49 -29.32 -7.87
N ARG A 333 -5.75 -28.23 -8.59
CA ARG A 333 -4.89 -27.78 -9.71
C ARG A 333 -3.80 -26.80 -9.30
N ILE A 334 -4.04 -25.96 -8.30
CA ILE A 334 -3.10 -24.93 -7.88
C ILE A 334 -2.22 -25.47 -6.75
N ASP A 335 -0.99 -25.81 -7.08
CA ASP A 335 0.03 -26.34 -6.16
C ASP A 335 1.12 -25.29 -5.81
N THR A 336 1.14 -24.15 -6.50
CA THR A 336 2.12 -23.07 -6.30
C THR A 336 1.85 -22.23 -5.05
N ALA A 337 0.62 -22.26 -4.53
CA ALA A 337 0.15 -21.44 -3.41
C ALA A 337 -0.69 -22.23 -2.42
N ASN A 338 -0.79 -21.74 -1.18
CA ASN A 338 -1.78 -22.22 -0.22
C ASN A 338 -3.16 -21.69 -0.61
N VAL A 339 -4.03 -22.56 -1.06
CA VAL A 339 -5.36 -22.17 -1.56
C VAL A 339 -6.41 -22.25 -0.46
N PHE A 340 -7.09 -21.14 -0.20
CA PHE A 340 -8.22 -21.04 0.72
C PHE A 340 -9.45 -20.58 -0.03
N VAL A 341 -10.44 -21.44 -0.13
CA VAL A 341 -11.71 -21.12 -0.83
C VAL A 341 -12.87 -21.20 0.12
N GLY A 342 -13.78 -20.22 0.06
CA GLY A 342 -14.98 -20.21 0.86
C GLY A 342 -16.15 -19.53 0.13
N ARG A 343 -17.38 -19.99 0.42
CA ARG A 343 -18.60 -19.48 -0.20
C ARG A 343 -19.08 -18.13 0.37
N GLY A 344 -18.34 -17.57 1.35
CA GLY A 344 -18.51 -16.19 1.80
C GLY A 344 -19.61 -15.96 2.84
N GLY A 345 -20.13 -17.01 3.46
CA GLY A 345 -21.11 -16.88 4.55
C GLY A 345 -20.54 -16.07 5.72
N PHE A 346 -21.27 -15.04 6.16
CA PHE A 346 -20.88 -14.12 7.19
C PHE A 346 -21.81 -14.22 8.41
N LEU A 347 -21.25 -14.46 9.60
CA LEU A 347 -21.99 -14.59 10.86
C LEU A 347 -22.19 -13.25 11.58
N GLY A 348 -21.28 -12.29 11.40
CA GLY A 348 -21.38 -10.95 12.00
C GLY A 348 -20.93 -10.89 13.46
N ILE A 349 -19.81 -11.52 13.80
CA ILE A 349 -19.24 -11.51 15.15
C ILE A 349 -17.75 -11.27 15.12
N THR A 350 -17.21 -10.75 16.23
CA THR A 350 -15.80 -10.89 16.62
C THR A 350 -15.70 -11.75 17.87
N CYS A 351 -14.74 -12.65 17.91
CA CYS A 351 -14.55 -13.54 19.08
C CYS A 351 -13.07 -13.70 19.43
N GLU A 352 -12.81 -14.23 20.62
CA GLU A 352 -11.44 -14.61 21.02
C GLU A 352 -10.99 -15.83 20.22
N PRO A 353 -9.79 -15.80 19.61
CA PRO A 353 -9.35 -16.84 18.69
C PRO A 353 -9.27 -18.26 19.30
N SER A 354 -8.90 -18.34 20.59
CA SER A 354 -8.68 -19.63 21.27
C SER A 354 -9.85 -20.13 22.09
N SER A 355 -10.74 -19.27 22.53
CA SER A 355 -11.86 -19.62 23.42
C SER A 355 -13.21 -19.55 22.73
N LEU A 356 -13.30 -18.89 21.56
CA LEU A 356 -14.53 -18.62 20.81
C LEU A 356 -15.58 -17.84 21.61
N ILE A 357 -15.17 -17.11 22.65
CA ILE A 357 -16.05 -16.20 23.38
C ILE A 357 -16.26 -14.95 22.54
N ILE A 358 -17.51 -14.65 22.26
CA ILE A 358 -17.92 -13.50 21.44
C ILE A 358 -17.63 -12.20 22.19
N ARG A 359 -16.80 -11.36 21.59
CA ARG A 359 -16.47 -10.01 22.10
C ARG A 359 -17.43 -8.96 21.59
N GLU A 360 -17.85 -9.09 20.36
CA GLU A 360 -18.74 -8.14 19.70
C GLU A 360 -19.67 -8.86 18.74
N VAL A 361 -20.91 -8.39 18.65
CA VAL A 361 -21.90 -8.81 17.65
C VAL A 361 -22.27 -7.59 16.85
N ILE A 362 -22.18 -7.68 15.53
CA ILE A 362 -22.51 -6.57 14.63
C ILE A 362 -24.00 -6.29 14.73
N PRO A 363 -24.41 -5.04 15.03
CA PRO A 363 -25.82 -4.65 15.09
C PRO A 363 -26.52 -4.99 13.77
N GLU A 364 -27.74 -5.53 13.86
CA GLU A 364 -28.54 -5.96 12.70
C GLU A 364 -27.88 -7.06 11.80
N GLY A 365 -26.72 -7.56 12.22
CA GLY A 365 -26.04 -8.68 11.55
C GLY A 365 -26.70 -10.03 11.83
N PRO A 366 -26.32 -11.08 11.09
CA PRO A 366 -26.92 -12.41 11.17
C PRO A 366 -26.97 -12.96 12.61
N ALA A 367 -25.88 -12.90 13.36
CA ALA A 367 -25.81 -13.36 14.74
C ALA A 367 -26.74 -12.56 15.66
N ALA A 368 -26.79 -11.22 15.51
CA ALA A 368 -27.69 -10.36 16.29
C ALA A 368 -29.15 -10.70 16.03
N LEU A 369 -29.53 -10.86 14.77
CA LEU A 369 -30.90 -11.25 14.36
C LEU A 369 -31.29 -12.63 14.89
N ALA A 370 -30.33 -13.55 15.01
CA ALA A 370 -30.52 -14.87 15.59
C ALA A 370 -30.51 -14.88 17.14
N GLY A 371 -30.26 -13.73 17.77
CA GLY A 371 -30.26 -13.61 19.24
C GLY A 371 -28.97 -14.04 19.93
N ILE A 372 -27.89 -14.25 19.18
CA ILE A 372 -26.54 -14.46 19.71
C ILE A 372 -26.04 -13.13 20.29
N ARG A 373 -25.29 -13.17 21.39
CA ARG A 373 -24.87 -11.99 22.17
C ARG A 373 -23.40 -12.02 22.54
N THR A 374 -22.90 -10.88 22.91
CA THR A 374 -21.57 -10.75 23.55
C THR A 374 -21.48 -11.64 24.80
N LEU A 375 -20.33 -12.27 25.00
CA LEU A 375 -20.00 -13.28 26.03
C LEU A 375 -20.57 -14.67 25.76
N ASP A 376 -21.40 -14.90 24.74
CA ASP A 376 -21.71 -16.25 24.31
C ASP A 376 -20.42 -16.95 23.83
N LYS A 377 -20.29 -18.23 24.12
CA LYS A 377 -19.17 -19.06 23.65
C LYS A 377 -19.68 -20.01 22.57
N LEU A 378 -19.13 -19.92 21.38
CA LEU A 378 -19.47 -20.83 20.27
C LEU A 378 -18.95 -22.24 20.56
N VAL A 379 -19.74 -23.24 20.21
CA VAL A 379 -19.48 -24.67 20.46
C VAL A 379 -19.44 -25.47 19.17
N SER A 380 -20.41 -25.28 18.29
CA SER A 380 -20.49 -26.01 17.03
C SER A 380 -21.19 -25.21 15.93
N VAL A 381 -20.91 -25.56 14.67
CA VAL A 381 -21.63 -25.10 13.47
C VAL A 381 -22.06 -26.33 12.69
N ASP A 382 -23.35 -26.42 12.35
CA ASP A 382 -23.98 -27.58 11.68
C ASP A 382 -23.65 -28.94 12.33
N GLY A 383 -23.51 -28.93 13.67
CA GLY A 383 -23.17 -30.12 14.44
C GLY A 383 -21.69 -30.50 14.42
N VAL A 384 -20.84 -29.73 13.73
CA VAL A 384 -19.39 -29.90 13.75
C VAL A 384 -18.80 -29.10 14.91
N PRO A 385 -18.15 -29.75 15.91
CA PRO A 385 -17.53 -29.04 17.01
C PRO A 385 -16.43 -28.12 16.54
N ILE A 386 -16.32 -26.94 17.14
CA ILE A 386 -15.29 -25.93 16.86
C ILE A 386 -14.58 -25.56 18.16
N SER A 387 -13.24 -25.46 18.11
CA SER A 387 -12.38 -25.19 19.26
C SER A 387 -11.59 -23.89 19.14
N ASN A 388 -11.49 -23.35 17.94
CA ASN A 388 -10.73 -22.13 17.63
C ASN A 388 -11.33 -21.39 16.43
N PHE A 389 -10.85 -20.16 16.23
CA PHE A 389 -11.36 -19.29 15.17
C PHE A 389 -11.14 -19.83 13.76
N ASP A 390 -10.06 -20.57 13.53
CA ASP A 390 -9.79 -21.14 12.19
C ASP A 390 -10.75 -22.26 11.84
N GLU A 391 -11.17 -23.06 12.84
CA GLU A 391 -12.22 -24.07 12.66
C GLU A 391 -13.57 -23.43 12.41
N LEU A 392 -13.95 -22.40 13.17
CA LEU A 392 -15.16 -21.63 12.92
C LEU A 392 -15.20 -21.10 11.49
N ARG A 393 -14.10 -20.50 11.02
CA ARG A 393 -14.04 -19.95 9.65
C ARG A 393 -14.14 -21.02 8.59
N ARG A 394 -13.48 -22.16 8.77
CA ARG A 394 -13.58 -23.31 7.84
C ARG A 394 -15.00 -23.83 7.73
N GLU A 395 -15.72 -23.92 8.84
CA GLU A 395 -17.11 -24.38 8.81
C GLU A 395 -18.02 -23.35 8.15
N LEU A 396 -17.92 -22.05 8.51
CA LEU A 396 -18.69 -20.99 7.88
C LEU A 396 -18.37 -20.82 6.38
N ALA A 397 -17.13 -21.09 5.97
CA ALA A 397 -16.71 -21.00 4.57
C ALA A 397 -17.43 -21.99 3.64
N LYS A 398 -18.01 -23.06 4.18
CA LYS A 398 -18.80 -24.05 3.41
C LYS A 398 -20.13 -23.51 2.95
N SER A 399 -20.62 -22.44 3.56
CA SER A 399 -21.95 -21.87 3.32
C SER A 399 -21.87 -20.49 2.70
N ALA A 400 -22.84 -20.16 1.87
CA ALA A 400 -22.95 -18.84 1.21
C ALA A 400 -23.84 -17.88 2.02
N SER A 401 -23.79 -16.61 1.64
CA SER A 401 -24.76 -15.63 2.11
C SER A 401 -26.18 -16.07 1.71
N GLY A 402 -27.14 -15.92 2.63
CA GLY A 402 -28.53 -16.38 2.48
C GLY A 402 -28.75 -17.84 2.88
N GLU A 403 -27.71 -18.66 3.02
CA GLU A 403 -27.86 -20.03 3.53
C GLU A 403 -27.99 -20.03 5.05
N LYS A 404 -28.67 -21.04 5.57
CA LYS A 404 -28.92 -21.22 6.99
C LYS A 404 -27.91 -22.22 7.55
N VAL A 405 -27.33 -21.87 8.69
CA VAL A 405 -26.45 -22.74 9.47
C VAL A 405 -26.98 -22.85 10.89
N LEU A 406 -26.76 -23.99 11.49
CA LEU A 406 -27.16 -24.27 12.86
C LEU A 406 -25.98 -23.97 13.78
N VAL A 407 -26.09 -22.96 14.61
CA VAL A 407 -25.06 -22.54 15.56
C VAL A 407 -25.45 -22.99 16.96
N GLU A 408 -24.54 -23.70 17.62
CA GLU A 408 -24.67 -24.04 19.04
C GLU A 408 -23.66 -23.20 19.84
N TYR A 409 -24.17 -22.66 20.95
CA TYR A 409 -23.36 -21.82 21.84
C TYR A 409 -23.78 -21.97 23.28
N GLU A 410 -22.88 -21.62 24.21
CA GLU A 410 -23.10 -21.59 25.64
C GLU A 410 -23.18 -20.13 26.11
N ARG A 411 -24.26 -19.80 26.84
CA ARG A 411 -24.45 -18.46 27.41
C ARG A 411 -24.15 -18.46 28.91
N PRO A 412 -23.27 -17.58 29.41
CA PRO A 412 -23.03 -17.46 30.84
C PRO A 412 -24.24 -16.83 31.54
N MET A 413 -24.82 -17.59 32.45
CA MET A 413 -25.90 -17.14 33.34
C MET A 413 -25.35 -16.96 34.76
N VAL A 414 -25.54 -15.75 35.31
CA VAL A 414 -25.13 -15.48 36.69
C VAL A 414 -26.25 -15.90 37.62
N THR A 415 -26.00 -16.92 38.40
CA THR A 415 -26.91 -17.35 39.50
C THR A 415 -26.33 -16.96 40.85
N PHE A 416 -27.20 -16.58 41.78
CA PHE A 416 -26.80 -16.33 43.18
C PHE A 416 -27.29 -17.52 43.99
N ARG A 417 -26.38 -18.40 44.39
CA ARG A 417 -26.70 -19.48 45.33
C ARG A 417 -26.52 -18.96 46.75
N ARG A 418 -27.61 -18.86 47.48
CA ARG A 418 -27.60 -18.55 48.94
C ARG A 418 -27.67 -19.88 49.69
N ASP A 419 -26.72 -20.11 50.57
CA ASP A 419 -26.80 -21.23 51.51
C ASP A 419 -27.92 -20.89 52.51
N PRO A 420 -29.03 -21.71 52.55
CA PRO A 420 -30.13 -21.43 53.44
C PRO A 420 -29.77 -21.54 54.94
N THR A 421 -28.58 -22.05 55.26
CA THR A 421 -28.07 -22.26 56.64
C THR A 421 -27.04 -21.21 57.05
N SER A 422 -26.72 -20.22 56.16
CA SER A 422 -25.70 -19.20 56.41
C SER A 422 -26.25 -17.81 56.14
N ASP A 423 -25.94 -16.86 57.08
CA ASP A 423 -26.20 -15.42 56.90
C ASP A 423 -25.23 -14.73 55.96
N ALA A 424 -24.29 -15.48 55.35
CA ALA A 424 -23.33 -14.95 54.38
C ALA A 424 -24.02 -14.53 53.06
N PRO A 425 -23.54 -13.45 52.40
CA PRO A 425 -24.05 -13.07 51.08
C PRO A 425 -23.85 -14.24 50.09
N GLY A 426 -24.91 -14.56 49.35
CA GLY A 426 -24.88 -15.66 48.38
C GLY A 426 -23.70 -15.58 47.44
N MET A 427 -23.05 -16.70 47.16
CA MET A 427 -21.94 -16.78 46.22
C MET A 427 -22.45 -16.63 44.77
N ARG A 428 -21.78 -15.77 44.02
CA ARG A 428 -22.00 -15.60 42.58
C ARG A 428 -21.46 -16.83 41.86
N GLN A 429 -22.33 -17.60 41.23
CA GLN A 429 -21.98 -18.75 40.42
C GLN A 429 -22.32 -18.42 38.96
N VAL A 430 -21.37 -18.72 38.04
CA VAL A 430 -21.62 -18.63 36.61
C VAL A 430 -21.89 -20.03 36.10
N GLU A 431 -23.08 -20.24 35.58
CA GLU A 431 -23.50 -21.47 34.91
C GLU A 431 -23.62 -21.23 33.42
N TYR A 432 -23.13 -22.16 32.59
CA TYR A 432 -23.22 -22.04 31.14
C TYR A 432 -24.45 -22.83 30.67
N THR A 433 -25.37 -22.12 30.02
CA THR A 433 -26.60 -22.71 29.48
C THR A 433 -26.42 -22.91 27.98
N PRO A 434 -26.60 -24.13 27.44
CA PRO A 434 -26.50 -24.38 26.01
C PRO A 434 -27.71 -23.83 25.27
N PHE A 435 -27.44 -23.25 24.08
CA PHE A 435 -28.42 -22.75 23.14
C PHE A 435 -28.11 -23.30 21.75
N ARG A 436 -29.16 -23.41 20.95
CA ARG A 436 -29.10 -23.84 19.56
C ARG A 436 -30.00 -22.95 18.73
N VAL A 437 -29.45 -22.33 17.67
CA VAL A 437 -30.19 -21.39 16.84
C VAL A 437 -29.82 -21.55 15.36
N GLU A 438 -30.82 -21.47 14.50
CA GLU A 438 -30.62 -21.39 13.06
C GLU A 438 -30.30 -19.93 12.70
N VAL A 439 -29.18 -19.71 12.05
CA VAL A 439 -28.72 -18.40 11.61
C VAL A 439 -28.70 -18.35 10.09
N THR A 440 -29.41 -17.40 9.51
CA THR A 440 -29.27 -17.10 8.09
C THR A 440 -28.02 -16.25 7.90
N LEU A 441 -27.00 -16.80 7.25
CA LEU A 441 -25.73 -16.10 7.03
C LEU A 441 -25.95 -14.89 6.12
N GLY A 442 -25.27 -13.82 6.44
CA GLY A 442 -25.32 -12.58 5.69
C GLY A 442 -24.18 -12.44 4.70
N TRP A 443 -24.24 -11.34 3.96
CA TRP A 443 -23.11 -10.80 3.24
C TRP A 443 -22.31 -9.95 4.19
N ARG A 444 -20.98 -9.97 4.09
CA ARG A 444 -20.13 -9.14 4.94
C ARG A 444 -20.29 -7.67 4.51
N PRO A 445 -20.66 -6.75 5.42
CA PRO A 445 -20.66 -5.32 5.12
C PRO A 445 -19.23 -4.81 4.87
N SER A 446 -19.09 -3.88 3.92
CA SER A 446 -17.80 -3.29 3.52
C SER A 446 -17.12 -2.47 4.62
N ASP A 447 -17.90 -1.93 5.54
CA ASP A 447 -17.49 -1.08 6.64
C ASP A 447 -17.04 -1.84 7.91
N VAL A 448 -17.23 -3.16 7.92
CA VAL A 448 -16.80 -3.99 9.06
C VAL A 448 -15.29 -4.21 9.02
N PRO A 449 -14.54 -3.83 10.06
CA PRO A 449 -13.10 -4.11 10.17
C PRO A 449 -12.81 -5.61 10.03
N ARG A 450 -11.73 -5.93 9.35
CA ARG A 450 -11.29 -7.32 9.12
C ARG A 450 -10.41 -7.81 10.23
#